data_8d9c04cd248ded6e3d435969d470882b
#
_entry.id   8d9c04cd248ded6e3d435969d470882b
#
_cell.length_a   1.000
_cell.length_b   1.000
_cell.length_c   1.000
_cell.angle_alpha   90.00
_cell.angle_beta   90.00
_cell.angle_gamma   90.00
#
_symmetry.space_group_name_H-M   'P 1'
#
loop_
_entity.id
_entity.type
_entity.pdbx_description
1 polymer ?
#
loop_
_entity_poly.entity_id
_entity_poly.type
_entity_poly.pdbx_seq_one_letter_code
_entity_poly.pdbx_strand_id
1 'polypeptide(L)'
;MASALAQESAFNIKVTGNGRITRNLILGANYLQSHILHFYHLAALDFVAGPDTAPFVPRFAQPDLRLPPEANKVGVDQYLEALEVRRIAHEMVALFGGRMPHVQGIVPGGATEMPTKEALLEYAARFKKVRKFVEEKYLPVVYLVGSQYKDLGT
;
A
#
# COMPACT_ATOMS: atom_id res chain seq x y z
N MET A 1 2.99 7.16 -13.85
CA MET A 1 3.21 6.03 -14.79
C MET A 1 2.38 6.18 -16.07
N ALA A 2 1.06 6.24 -16.00
CA ALA A 2 0.21 6.31 -17.22
C ALA A 2 0.60 7.43 -18.20
N SER A 3 0.85 8.65 -17.72
CA SER A 3 1.30 9.78 -18.57
C SER A 3 2.62 9.49 -19.29
N ALA A 4 3.60 8.88 -18.60
CA ALA A 4 4.87 8.52 -19.25
C ALA A 4 4.67 7.46 -20.33
N LEU A 5 3.86 6.43 -20.07
CA LEU A 5 3.53 5.40 -21.05
C LEU A 5 2.79 5.97 -22.28
N ALA A 6 1.85 6.89 -22.07
CA ALA A 6 1.14 7.55 -23.17
C ALA A 6 2.09 8.37 -24.06
N GLN A 7 3.01 9.12 -23.46
CA GLN A 7 4.03 9.89 -24.21
C GLN A 7 5.01 8.97 -24.94
N GLU A 8 5.44 7.88 -24.31
CA GLU A 8 6.29 6.87 -24.96
C GLU A 8 5.61 6.24 -26.18
N SER A 9 4.34 5.93 -26.06
CA SER A 9 3.54 5.43 -27.19
C SER A 9 3.42 6.48 -28.31
N ALA A 10 3.10 7.73 -27.94
CA ALA A 10 2.92 8.81 -28.93
C ALA A 10 4.22 9.17 -29.67
N PHE A 11 5.36 9.14 -29.00
CA PHE A 11 6.66 9.52 -29.57
C PHE A 11 7.54 8.32 -29.94
N ASN A 12 7.02 7.09 -29.86
CA ASN A 12 7.75 5.84 -30.11
C ASN A 12 9.07 5.73 -29.32
N ILE A 13 9.03 6.15 -28.04
CA ILE A 13 10.20 6.10 -27.16
C ILE A 13 10.32 4.71 -26.54
N LYS A 14 11.50 4.09 -26.67
CA LYS A 14 11.80 2.81 -26.04
C LYS A 14 12.43 3.01 -24.65
N VAL A 15 11.85 2.36 -23.65
CA VAL A 15 12.37 2.38 -22.26
C VAL A 15 13.56 1.42 -22.16
N THR A 16 14.65 1.87 -21.52
CA THR A 16 15.81 1.03 -21.21
C THR A 16 15.45 -0.06 -20.19
N GLY A 17 16.22 -1.17 -20.20
CA GLY A 17 16.01 -2.28 -19.26
C GLY A 17 16.07 -1.82 -17.78
N ASN A 18 17.09 -1.05 -17.44
CA ASN A 18 17.26 -0.52 -16.08
C ASN A 18 16.17 0.51 -15.71
N GLY A 19 15.80 1.38 -16.65
CA GLY A 19 14.70 2.34 -16.44
C GLY A 19 13.38 1.62 -16.14
N ARG A 20 13.09 0.51 -16.83
CA ARG A 20 11.91 -0.32 -16.55
C ARG A 20 11.96 -0.98 -15.18
N ILE A 21 13.13 -1.51 -14.76
CA ILE A 21 13.30 -2.12 -13.44
C ILE A 21 13.10 -1.07 -12.36
N THR A 22 13.71 0.10 -12.45
CA THR A 22 13.55 1.19 -11.48
C THR A 22 12.09 1.61 -11.36
N ARG A 23 11.38 1.78 -12.48
CA ARG A 23 9.94 2.07 -12.47
C ARG A 23 9.13 0.97 -11.78
N ASN A 24 9.47 -0.30 -11.98
CA ASN A 24 8.79 -1.41 -11.33
C ASN A 24 9.02 -1.42 -9.82
N LEU A 25 10.18 -1.04 -9.32
CA LEU A 25 10.44 -0.87 -7.89
C LEU A 25 9.56 0.25 -7.30
N ILE A 26 9.49 1.40 -7.97
CA ILE A 26 8.62 2.52 -7.57
C ILE A 26 7.15 2.08 -7.55
N LEU A 27 6.69 1.44 -8.62
CA LEU A 27 5.29 1.04 -8.80
C LEU A 27 4.90 -0.08 -7.84
N GLY A 28 5.78 -1.07 -7.62
CA GLY A 28 5.55 -2.15 -6.66
C GLY A 28 5.37 -1.65 -5.24
N ALA A 29 6.24 -0.73 -4.80
CA ALA A 29 6.09 -0.09 -3.48
C ALA A 29 4.80 0.73 -3.37
N ASN A 30 4.40 1.43 -4.45
CA ASN A 30 3.14 2.16 -4.50
C ASN A 30 1.93 1.23 -4.42
N TYR A 31 1.97 0.05 -5.06
CA TYR A 31 0.90 -0.94 -4.93
C TYR A 31 0.77 -1.45 -3.50
N LEU A 32 1.89 -1.82 -2.86
CA LEU A 32 1.87 -2.25 -1.46
C LEU A 32 1.24 -1.19 -0.55
N GLN A 33 1.67 0.07 -0.69
CA GLN A 33 1.09 1.19 0.04
C GLN A 33 -0.40 1.34 -0.22
N SER A 34 -0.83 1.28 -1.48
CA SER A 34 -2.23 1.49 -1.87
C SER A 34 -3.14 0.38 -1.36
N HIS A 35 -2.72 -0.88 -1.44
CA HIS A 35 -3.51 -1.99 -0.91
C HIS A 35 -3.65 -1.95 0.60
N ILE A 36 -2.57 -1.65 1.33
CA ILE A 36 -2.61 -1.51 2.79
C ILE A 36 -3.52 -0.35 3.19
N LEU A 37 -3.40 0.81 2.52
CA LEU A 37 -4.27 1.96 2.75
C LEU A 37 -5.74 1.62 2.50
N HIS A 38 -6.03 1.05 1.35
CA HIS A 38 -7.41 0.78 0.94
C HIS A 38 -8.09 -0.16 1.94
N PHE A 39 -7.42 -1.24 2.31
CA PHE A 39 -8.00 -2.19 3.24
C PHE A 39 -8.15 -1.59 4.64
N TYR A 40 -7.07 -1.17 5.30
CA TYR A 40 -7.14 -0.73 6.70
C TYR A 40 -7.81 0.62 6.90
N HIS A 41 -7.54 1.60 6.04
CA HIS A 41 -7.94 2.98 6.28
C HIS A 41 -9.17 3.43 5.48
N LEU A 42 -9.70 2.54 4.64
CA LEU A 42 -10.96 2.78 3.93
C LEU A 42 -11.95 1.64 4.21
N ALA A 43 -11.72 0.43 3.70
CA ALA A 43 -12.70 -0.65 3.75
C ALA A 43 -12.90 -1.23 5.16
N ALA A 44 -11.85 -1.46 5.94
CA ALA A 44 -11.95 -2.12 7.23
C ALA A 44 -12.83 -1.38 8.25
N LEU A 45 -12.97 -0.06 8.12
CA LEU A 45 -13.82 0.76 9.00
C LEU A 45 -15.30 0.43 8.89
N ASP A 46 -15.73 -0.19 7.79
CA ASP A 46 -17.11 -0.65 7.59
C ASP A 46 -17.38 -2.02 8.22
N PHE A 47 -16.32 -2.78 8.57
CA PHE A 47 -16.40 -4.18 8.99
C PHE A 47 -15.82 -4.44 10.38
N VAL A 48 -15.03 -3.53 10.92
CA VAL A 48 -14.36 -3.64 12.22
C VAL A 48 -14.90 -2.61 13.18
N ALA A 49 -15.42 -3.09 14.32
CA ALA A 49 -15.80 -2.20 15.42
C ALA A 49 -14.56 -1.58 16.04
N GLY A 50 -14.36 -0.30 15.81
CA GLY A 50 -13.33 0.47 16.51
C GLY A 50 -13.75 0.80 17.94
N PRO A 51 -12.80 1.29 18.77
CA PRO A 51 -13.13 1.79 20.10
C PRO A 51 -14.08 3.00 20.04
N ASP A 52 -14.85 3.23 21.12
CA ASP A 52 -15.77 4.36 21.20
C ASP A 52 -15.06 5.67 21.62
N THR A 53 -13.96 5.95 20.93
CA THR A 53 -13.13 7.15 21.12
C THR A 53 -12.77 7.77 19.78
N ALA A 54 -12.47 9.05 19.75
CA ALA A 54 -11.99 9.71 18.54
C ALA A 54 -10.68 9.03 18.04
N PRO A 55 -10.48 8.89 16.73
CA PRO A 55 -11.31 9.35 15.61
C PRO A 55 -12.40 8.35 15.16
N PHE A 56 -12.67 7.28 15.91
CA PHE A 56 -13.57 6.20 15.51
C PHE A 56 -15.05 6.52 15.76
N VAL A 57 -15.33 7.57 16.49
CA VAL A 57 -16.67 8.10 16.75
C VAL A 57 -16.78 9.57 16.34
N PRO A 58 -17.97 10.06 15.94
CA PRO A 58 -19.23 9.33 15.75
C PRO A 58 -19.23 8.43 14.50
N ARG A 59 -20.00 7.34 14.55
CA ARG A 59 -20.26 6.47 13.39
C ARG A 59 -21.59 6.85 12.78
N PHE A 60 -21.63 6.99 11.44
CA PHE A 60 -22.84 7.42 10.72
C PHE A 60 -23.89 6.32 10.55
N ALA A 61 -23.45 5.06 10.48
CA ALA A 61 -24.35 3.93 10.31
C ALA A 61 -24.02 2.87 11.37
N GLN A 62 -25.01 2.00 11.64
CA GLN A 62 -24.76 0.72 12.27
C GLN A 62 -24.37 -0.26 11.16
N PRO A 63 -23.10 -0.44 10.87
CA PRO A 63 -22.67 -1.44 9.91
C PRO A 63 -22.99 -2.83 10.47
N ASP A 64 -23.15 -3.79 9.54
CA ASP A 64 -23.29 -5.20 9.92
C ASP A 64 -21.95 -5.74 10.43
N LEU A 65 -21.68 -5.56 11.72
CA LEU A 65 -20.42 -5.93 12.36
C LEU A 65 -20.49 -7.38 12.85
N ARG A 66 -19.84 -8.29 12.14
CA ARG A 66 -19.90 -9.75 12.38
C ARG A 66 -18.69 -10.31 13.08
N LEU A 67 -17.65 -9.51 13.32
CA LEU A 67 -16.40 -9.96 13.92
C LEU A 67 -16.55 -10.09 15.45
N PRO A 68 -16.00 -11.16 16.07
CA PRO A 68 -15.95 -11.28 17.51
C PRO A 68 -15.03 -10.21 18.14
N PRO A 69 -15.21 -9.88 19.44
CA PRO A 69 -14.46 -8.80 20.09
C PRO A 69 -12.93 -8.90 19.95
N GLU A 70 -12.38 -10.09 20.05
CA GLU A 70 -10.94 -10.33 19.90
C GLU A 70 -10.45 -9.99 18.50
N ALA A 71 -11.22 -10.36 17.45
CA ALA A 71 -10.89 -10.03 16.08
C ALA A 71 -11.01 -8.52 15.80
N ASN A 72 -11.99 -7.85 16.41
CA ASN A 72 -12.10 -6.38 16.34
C ASN A 72 -10.88 -5.71 16.96
N LYS A 73 -10.42 -6.18 18.13
CA LYS A 73 -9.20 -5.65 18.77
C LYS A 73 -7.98 -5.81 17.87
N VAL A 74 -7.78 -7.00 17.29
CA VAL A 74 -6.70 -7.23 16.33
C VAL A 74 -6.82 -6.30 15.12
N GLY A 75 -8.02 -6.08 14.62
CA GLY A 75 -8.29 -5.15 13.52
C GLY A 75 -7.86 -3.71 13.85
N VAL A 76 -8.17 -3.22 15.04
CA VAL A 76 -7.76 -1.88 15.53
C VAL A 76 -6.25 -1.79 15.69
N ASP A 77 -5.62 -2.77 16.32
CA ASP A 77 -4.16 -2.78 16.53
C ASP A 77 -3.43 -2.77 15.18
N GLN A 78 -3.90 -3.56 14.23
CA GLN A 78 -3.32 -3.59 12.88
C GLN A 78 -3.63 -2.33 12.07
N TYR A 79 -4.78 -1.67 12.26
CA TYR A 79 -5.07 -0.37 11.66
C TYR A 79 -4.01 0.67 12.05
N LEU A 80 -3.65 0.73 13.33
CA LEU A 80 -2.62 1.64 13.83
C LEU A 80 -1.23 1.28 13.29
N GLU A 81 -0.87 -0.01 13.31
CA GLU A 81 0.41 -0.47 12.75
C GLU A 81 0.51 -0.22 11.24
N ALA A 82 -0.59 -0.34 10.51
CA ALA A 82 -0.64 -0.09 9.07
C ALA A 82 -0.28 1.36 8.69
N LEU A 83 -0.51 2.35 9.58
CA LEU A 83 -0.06 3.72 9.37
C LEU A 83 1.47 3.78 9.24
N GLU A 84 2.18 3.09 10.13
CA GLU A 84 3.63 3.03 10.11
C GLU A 84 4.17 2.24 8.90
N VAL A 85 3.54 1.11 8.58
CA VAL A 85 3.92 0.29 7.42
C VAL A 85 3.73 1.09 6.11
N ARG A 86 2.67 1.88 6.02
CA ARG A 86 2.46 2.80 4.88
C ARG A 86 3.55 3.86 4.79
N ARG A 87 3.96 4.43 5.92
CA ARG A 87 5.07 5.39 5.95
C ARG A 87 6.33 4.77 5.38
N ILE A 88 6.66 3.53 5.78
CA ILE A 88 7.82 2.79 5.25
C ILE A 88 7.67 2.56 3.74
N ALA A 89 6.49 2.18 3.26
CA ALA A 89 6.25 2.00 1.82
C ALA A 89 6.35 3.33 1.04
N HIS A 90 5.94 4.47 1.62
CA HIS A 90 6.17 5.80 1.03
C HIS A 90 7.65 6.12 0.88
N GLU A 91 8.47 5.79 1.89
CA GLU A 91 9.93 5.96 1.82
C GLU A 91 10.54 5.10 0.70
N MET A 92 10.05 3.87 0.52
CA MET A 92 10.47 3.01 -0.59
C MET A 92 10.17 3.64 -1.95
N VAL A 93 8.98 4.23 -2.11
CA VAL A 93 8.64 4.97 -3.34
C VAL A 93 9.55 6.17 -3.53
N ALA A 94 9.82 6.93 -2.46
CA ALA A 94 10.61 8.16 -2.52
C ALA A 94 12.08 7.90 -2.88
N LEU A 95 12.67 6.77 -2.49
CA LEU A 95 14.07 6.40 -2.77
C LEU A 95 14.41 6.50 -4.27
N PHE A 96 13.50 6.07 -5.15
CA PHE A 96 13.70 6.08 -6.59
C PHE A 96 12.73 6.98 -7.34
N GLY A 97 11.64 7.37 -6.70
CA GLY A 97 10.62 8.23 -7.26
C GLY A 97 10.77 9.71 -6.90
N GLY A 98 11.72 10.04 -6.03
CA GLY A 98 11.99 11.39 -5.56
C GLY A 98 11.07 11.84 -4.44
N ARG A 99 9.79 11.49 -4.49
CA ARG A 99 8.80 11.77 -3.43
C ARG A 99 7.57 10.86 -3.52
N MET A 100 6.81 10.84 -2.44
CA MET A 100 5.48 10.25 -2.37
C MET A 100 4.58 11.16 -1.49
N PRO A 101 3.36 11.55 -1.90
CA PRO A 101 2.72 11.29 -3.19
C PRO A 101 3.30 12.12 -4.35
N HIS A 102 2.75 11.91 -5.53
CA HIS A 102 3.13 12.62 -6.76
C HIS A 102 4.59 12.39 -7.18
N VAL A 103 4.92 11.13 -7.42
CA VAL A 103 6.22 10.67 -7.94
C VAL A 103 6.67 11.51 -9.14
N GLN A 104 7.90 12.02 -9.09
CA GLN A 104 8.51 12.81 -10.16
C GLN A 104 9.64 12.06 -10.88
N GLY A 105 10.13 10.96 -10.31
CA GLY A 105 11.24 10.19 -10.86
C GLY A 105 10.88 9.31 -12.06
N ILE A 106 9.61 9.28 -12.52
CA ILE A 106 9.18 8.52 -13.70
C ILE A 106 9.00 9.49 -14.86
N VAL A 107 9.82 9.33 -15.89
CA VAL A 107 9.85 10.18 -17.08
C VAL A 107 9.77 9.33 -18.35
N PRO A 108 9.34 9.87 -19.50
CA PRO A 108 9.41 9.17 -20.77
C PRO A 108 10.83 8.67 -21.05
N GLY A 109 10.96 7.37 -21.39
CA GLY A 109 12.24 6.71 -21.62
C GLY A 109 12.89 6.04 -20.42
N GLY A 110 12.40 6.29 -19.17
CA GLY A 110 12.98 5.64 -17.99
C GLY A 110 12.59 6.24 -16.66
N ALA A 111 13.60 6.35 -15.80
CA ALA A 111 13.53 7.00 -14.50
C ALA A 111 14.69 7.99 -14.35
N THR A 112 14.49 9.03 -13.54
CA THR A 112 15.52 10.08 -13.33
C THR A 112 16.58 9.66 -12.35
N GLU A 113 16.27 8.68 -11.48
CA GLU A 113 17.19 8.18 -10.46
C GLU A 113 17.90 6.92 -10.94
N MET A 114 19.22 6.88 -10.74
CA MET A 114 20.03 5.68 -10.93
C MET A 114 20.19 4.99 -9.56
N PRO A 115 19.67 3.76 -9.37
CA PRO A 115 19.79 3.07 -8.10
C PRO A 115 21.24 2.81 -7.72
N THR A 116 21.70 3.40 -6.61
CA THR A 116 22.99 3.07 -6.00
C THR A 116 22.86 1.78 -5.18
N LYS A 117 24.00 1.18 -4.85
CA LYS A 117 24.03 -0.01 -3.98
C LYS A 117 23.41 0.27 -2.62
N GLU A 118 23.70 1.44 -2.05
CA GLU A 118 23.18 1.90 -0.76
C GLU A 118 21.66 2.04 -0.80
N ALA A 119 21.13 2.71 -1.82
CA ALA A 119 19.68 2.88 -2.01
C ALA A 119 18.97 1.54 -2.21
N LEU A 120 19.58 0.59 -2.92
CA LEU A 120 19.03 -0.76 -3.08
C LEU A 120 19.02 -1.54 -1.76
N LEU A 121 20.05 -1.43 -0.93
CA LEU A 121 20.08 -2.05 0.39
C LEU A 121 19.03 -1.45 1.32
N GLU A 122 18.87 -0.12 1.31
CA GLU A 122 17.83 0.56 2.07
C GLU A 122 16.42 0.16 1.61
N TYR A 123 16.19 0.08 0.30
CA TYR A 123 14.94 -0.41 -0.24
C TYR A 123 14.66 -1.85 0.21
N ALA A 124 15.64 -2.74 0.11
CA ALA A 124 15.51 -4.14 0.51
C ALA A 124 15.22 -4.30 2.01
N ALA A 125 15.83 -3.49 2.86
CA ALA A 125 15.58 -3.50 4.30
C ALA A 125 14.15 -3.07 4.64
N ARG A 126 13.62 -2.04 3.98
CA ARG A 126 12.24 -1.58 4.11
C ARG A 126 11.25 -2.61 3.55
N PHE A 127 11.57 -3.16 2.38
CA PHE A 127 10.74 -4.18 1.75
C PHE A 127 10.53 -5.40 2.65
N LYS A 128 11.58 -5.87 3.34
CA LYS A 128 11.45 -6.98 4.30
C LYS A 128 10.43 -6.69 5.41
N LYS A 129 10.39 -5.46 5.92
CA LYS A 129 9.43 -5.04 6.96
C LYS A 129 7.99 -5.04 6.42
N VAL A 130 7.79 -4.41 5.26
CA VAL A 130 6.47 -4.35 4.62
C VAL A 130 5.99 -5.75 4.24
N ARG A 131 6.86 -6.57 3.66
CA ARG A 131 6.56 -7.96 3.30
C ARG A 131 6.13 -8.79 4.51
N LYS A 132 6.88 -8.69 5.62
CA LYS A 132 6.54 -9.38 6.86
C LYS A 132 5.14 -9.00 7.35
N PHE A 133 4.82 -7.71 7.37
CA PHE A 133 3.48 -7.26 7.74
C PHE A 133 2.40 -7.82 6.81
N VAL A 134 2.65 -7.82 5.49
CA VAL A 134 1.70 -8.35 4.50
C VAL A 134 1.46 -9.85 4.72
N GLU A 135 2.51 -10.63 4.87
CA GLU A 135 2.42 -12.09 4.98
C GLU A 135 1.84 -12.54 6.34
N GLU A 136 2.27 -11.91 7.45
CA GLU A 136 1.92 -12.34 8.79
C GLU A 136 0.63 -11.71 9.35
N LYS A 137 0.20 -10.54 8.83
CA LYS A 137 -0.93 -9.78 9.36
C LYS A 137 -1.99 -9.43 8.32
N TYR A 138 -1.60 -8.74 7.25
CA TYR A 138 -2.54 -8.24 6.25
C TYR A 138 -3.31 -9.38 5.56
N LEU A 139 -2.64 -10.37 4.99
CA LEU A 139 -3.31 -11.48 4.32
C LEU A 139 -4.20 -12.28 5.26
N PRO A 140 -3.74 -12.70 6.46
CA PRO A 140 -4.61 -13.40 7.41
C PRO A 140 -5.89 -12.63 7.78
N VAL A 141 -5.78 -11.32 8.04
CA VAL A 141 -6.96 -10.53 8.42
C VAL A 141 -7.91 -10.28 7.26
N VAL A 142 -7.40 -10.12 6.03
CA VAL A 142 -8.24 -10.02 4.83
C VAL A 142 -9.08 -11.29 4.67
N TYR A 143 -8.46 -12.47 4.81
CA TYR A 143 -9.19 -13.74 4.74
C TYR A 143 -10.17 -13.91 5.89
N LEU A 144 -9.79 -13.52 7.11
CA LEU A 144 -10.68 -13.56 8.27
C LEU A 144 -11.93 -12.71 8.05
N VAL A 145 -11.75 -11.43 7.74
CA VAL A 145 -12.86 -10.50 7.50
C VAL A 145 -13.70 -10.98 6.31
N GLY A 146 -13.08 -11.26 5.16
CA GLY A 146 -13.79 -11.70 3.96
C GLY A 146 -14.59 -12.98 4.18
N SER A 147 -14.12 -13.89 5.02
CA SER A 147 -14.86 -15.13 5.33
C SER A 147 -16.19 -14.91 6.05
N GLN A 148 -16.31 -13.82 6.83
CA GLN A 148 -17.53 -13.47 7.55
C GLN A 148 -18.61 -12.84 6.67
N TYR A 149 -18.22 -12.33 5.49
CA TYR A 149 -19.07 -11.57 4.59
C TYR A 149 -19.21 -12.20 3.20
N LYS A 150 -19.04 -13.52 3.11
CA LYS A 150 -19.13 -14.26 1.84
C LYS A 150 -20.47 -14.12 1.14
N ASP A 151 -21.52 -13.96 1.92
CA ASP A 151 -22.91 -13.77 1.44
C ASP A 151 -23.14 -12.42 0.75
N LEU A 152 -22.25 -11.45 0.97
CA LEU A 152 -22.29 -10.15 0.30
C LEU A 152 -21.49 -10.12 -1.01
N GLY A 153 -20.60 -11.10 -1.20
CA GLY A 153 -19.82 -11.26 -2.42
C GLY A 153 -20.56 -12.13 -3.43
N THR A 154 -20.81 -11.60 -4.61
CA THR A 154 -21.36 -12.34 -5.77
C THR A 154 -20.27 -12.61 -6.79
#